data_7c4357f9e3b87b3df868ff9fc4f8d3fe
#
_entry.id   7c4357f9e3b87b3df868ff9fc4f8d3fe
#
_cell.length_a   1.000
_cell.length_b   1.000
_cell.length_c   1.000
_cell.angle_alpha   90.00
_cell.angle_beta   90.00
_cell.angle_gamma   90.00
#
_symmetry.space_group_name_H-M   'P 1'
#
loop_
_entity.id
_entity.type
_entity.pdbx_description
1 polymer ?
#
loop_
_entity_poly.entity_id
_entity_poly.type
_entity_poly.pdbx_seq_one_letter_code
_entity_poly.pdbx_strand_id
1 'polypeptide(L)'
;MFKISFMTHPSTVIATIFRVACVFSLCCITAPAYAWGDEGHEVIGLIADHYLESAVRAKINAILAGDKTDLTSSTQIDQEATWADKFRDSDRNTTKVHYYQTHNWHFVDLELEGPDLQTACFGRPALPKETPASLGPADDCVVDKIEEFTAELEKSTTSMQERRLALEFLLHFVGDIHQPLHASDDHDRGGNLKIVTAPGIASNNLHHAWDTEFVARLGSNATTVAQQLIATITDAQRAQWATGTAADWARESFGVAKAHAYGLLPVADSPNHYQLSAAYLSDATTVTQEQLSKAGVRLAFVLNRALHFAYPQ
;
A
#
# COMPACT_ATOMS: atom_id res chain seq x y z
N MET A 1 -62.85 2.35 79.67
CA MET A 1 -61.73 1.39 79.57
C MET A 1 -61.67 0.98 78.14
N PHE A 2 -60.86 1.68 77.30
CA PHE A 2 -60.75 1.37 75.90
C PHE A 2 -59.32 0.87 75.69
N LYS A 3 -59.18 -0.38 75.15
CA LYS A 3 -57.89 -0.95 74.73
C LYS A 3 -57.69 -0.57 73.26
N ILE A 4 -56.58 0.12 73.00
CA ILE A 4 -56.11 0.39 71.66
C ILE A 4 -55.09 -0.68 71.29
N SER A 5 -55.38 -1.45 70.23
CA SER A 5 -54.52 -2.47 69.68
C SER A 5 -53.67 -1.84 68.56
N PHE A 6 -52.38 -1.88 68.69
CA PHE A 6 -51.43 -1.46 67.60
C PHE A 6 -51.17 -2.62 66.68
N MET A 7 -51.58 -2.49 65.42
CA MET A 7 -51.12 -3.40 64.33
C MET A 7 -49.80 -2.90 63.76
N THR A 8 -48.81 -3.67 63.87
CA THR A 8 -47.51 -3.45 63.15
C THR A 8 -47.55 -4.11 61.77
N HIS A 9 -47.37 -3.32 60.72
CA HIS A 9 -47.20 -3.82 59.37
C HIS A 9 -45.70 -3.96 59.11
N PRO A 10 -45.23 -5.05 58.50
CA PRO A 10 -43.85 -5.15 58.04
C PRO A 10 -43.72 -4.49 56.65
N SER A 11 -42.88 -3.47 56.55
CA SER A 11 -42.54 -2.83 55.30
C SER A 11 -41.52 -3.69 54.53
N THR A 12 -41.97 -4.25 53.44
CA THR A 12 -41.09 -4.98 52.51
C THR A 12 -40.35 -3.96 51.65
N VAL A 13 -39.02 -3.81 51.85
CA VAL A 13 -38.15 -2.99 51.02
C VAL A 13 -37.80 -3.82 49.81
N ILE A 14 -38.35 -3.47 48.64
CA ILE A 14 -37.94 -4.04 47.33
C ILE A 14 -36.69 -3.29 46.88
N ALA A 15 -35.52 -3.94 46.99
CA ALA A 15 -34.29 -3.41 46.43
C ALA A 15 -34.26 -3.67 44.91
N THR A 16 -34.53 -2.60 44.15
CA THR A 16 -34.39 -2.62 42.69
C THR A 16 -32.91 -2.53 42.32
N ILE A 17 -32.31 -3.66 41.90
CA ILE A 17 -30.98 -3.71 41.41
C ILE A 17 -30.97 -3.23 39.94
N PHE A 18 -30.54 -1.99 39.71
CA PHE A 18 -30.21 -1.48 38.38
C PHE A 18 -28.93 -2.19 37.87
N ARG A 19 -29.08 -3.14 36.97
CA ARG A 19 -27.93 -3.64 36.18
C ARG A 19 -27.62 -2.61 35.13
N VAL A 20 -26.57 -1.81 35.34
CA VAL A 20 -25.96 -1.01 34.30
C VAL A 20 -25.21 -1.97 33.36
N ALA A 21 -25.79 -2.24 32.22
CA ALA A 21 -25.08 -2.91 31.13
C ALA A 21 -24.10 -1.91 30.50
N CYS A 22 -22.83 -1.97 30.86
CA CYS A 22 -21.77 -1.31 30.11
C CYS A 22 -21.67 -1.98 28.74
N VAL A 23 -22.30 -1.37 27.74
CA VAL A 23 -22.02 -1.71 26.32
C VAL A 23 -20.63 -1.16 26.02
N PHE A 24 -19.61 -2.00 26.10
CA PHE A 24 -18.31 -1.71 25.50
C PHE A 24 -18.52 -1.69 23.99
N SER A 25 -18.70 -0.50 23.43
CA SER A 25 -18.56 -0.28 21.99
C SER A 25 -17.10 -0.58 21.66
N LEU A 26 -16.84 -1.77 21.11
CA LEU A 26 -15.55 -2.09 20.50
C LEU A 26 -15.45 -1.18 19.28
N CYS A 27 -14.84 0.01 19.44
CA CYS A 27 -14.33 0.75 18.31
C CYS A 27 -13.28 -0.16 17.63
N CYS A 28 -13.68 -0.85 16.55
CA CYS A 28 -12.73 -1.40 15.62
C CYS A 28 -11.93 -0.23 15.06
N ILE A 29 -10.78 0.05 15.64
CA ILE A 29 -9.77 0.90 15.03
C ILE A 29 -9.28 0.07 13.85
N THR A 30 -9.87 0.29 12.68
CA THR A 30 -9.30 -0.22 11.43
C THR A 30 -7.96 0.48 11.28
N ALA A 31 -6.87 -0.23 11.47
CA ALA A 31 -5.56 0.25 11.06
C ALA A 31 -5.67 0.64 9.58
N PRO A 32 -5.12 1.80 9.18
CA PRO A 32 -5.05 2.13 7.76
C PRO A 32 -4.32 0.99 7.04
N ALA A 33 -4.90 0.48 5.96
CA ALA A 33 -4.17 -0.37 5.04
C ALA A 33 -3.17 0.54 4.34
N TYR A 34 -1.90 0.38 4.64
CA TYR A 34 -0.81 0.93 3.86
C TYR A 34 -0.47 -0.12 2.80
N ALA A 35 -0.10 0.30 1.59
CA ALA A 35 0.68 -0.48 0.65
C ALA A 35 1.87 -1.13 1.37
N TRP A 36 2.87 -1.70 0.67
CA TRP A 36 4.09 -2.02 1.40
C TRP A 36 4.31 -0.96 2.48
N GLY A 37 4.27 -1.31 3.77
CA GLY A 37 4.44 -0.30 4.83
C GLY A 37 5.67 0.58 4.57
N ASP A 38 5.81 1.70 5.26
CA ASP A 38 6.90 2.67 5.04
C ASP A 38 8.24 1.97 4.77
N GLU A 39 8.58 0.93 5.54
CA GLU A 39 9.85 0.19 5.39
C GLU A 39 9.98 -0.51 4.03
N GLY A 40 8.90 -1.07 3.47
CA GLY A 40 8.92 -1.70 2.15
C GLY A 40 9.15 -0.68 1.03
N HIS A 41 8.49 0.48 1.09
CA HIS A 41 8.69 1.58 0.13
C HIS A 41 10.10 2.17 0.23
N GLU A 42 10.63 2.33 1.45
CA GLU A 42 12.03 2.76 1.66
C GLU A 42 13.01 1.77 1.01
N VAL A 43 12.81 0.47 1.19
CA VAL A 43 13.64 -0.58 0.56
C VAL A 43 13.58 -0.47 -0.96
N ILE A 44 12.40 -0.30 -1.54
CA ILE A 44 12.22 -0.13 -2.99
C ILE A 44 12.95 1.12 -3.50
N GLY A 45 12.80 2.26 -2.80
CA GLY A 45 13.49 3.51 -3.11
C GLY A 45 15.02 3.37 -3.10
N LEU A 46 15.56 2.68 -2.10
CA LEU A 46 17.00 2.40 -1.98
C LEU A 46 17.53 1.47 -3.08
N ILE A 47 16.76 0.43 -3.44
CA ILE A 47 17.13 -0.45 -4.57
C ILE A 47 17.10 0.34 -5.88
N ALA A 48 16.08 1.17 -6.07
CA ALA A 48 15.98 2.02 -7.26
C ALA A 48 17.15 3.00 -7.34
N ASP A 49 17.48 3.68 -6.24
CA ASP A 49 18.62 4.61 -6.19
C ASP A 49 19.93 3.93 -6.62
N HIS A 50 20.14 2.69 -6.18
CA HIS A 50 21.34 1.93 -6.57
C HIS A 50 21.47 1.75 -8.09
N TYR A 51 20.36 1.57 -8.80
CA TYR A 51 20.33 1.32 -10.26
C TYR A 51 20.07 2.57 -11.10
N LEU A 52 19.92 3.76 -10.48
CA LEU A 52 19.80 5.03 -11.20
C LEU A 52 21.10 5.42 -11.90
N GLU A 53 21.00 5.93 -13.12
CA GLU A 53 22.07 6.65 -13.79
C GLU A 53 22.43 7.90 -13.00
N SER A 54 23.73 8.24 -12.89
CA SER A 54 24.19 9.36 -12.05
C SER A 54 23.54 10.70 -12.42
N ALA A 55 23.34 10.94 -13.74
CA ALA A 55 22.68 12.16 -14.21
C ALA A 55 21.18 12.20 -13.83
N VAL A 56 20.51 11.04 -13.88
CA VAL A 56 19.09 10.91 -13.47
C VAL A 56 18.93 11.08 -11.97
N ARG A 57 19.81 10.46 -11.17
CA ARG A 57 19.83 10.67 -9.72
C ARG A 57 19.99 12.15 -9.34
N ALA A 58 20.89 12.86 -10.01
CA ALA A 58 21.05 14.30 -9.76
C ALA A 58 19.77 15.10 -10.05
N LYS A 59 19.05 14.77 -11.15
CA LYS A 59 17.76 15.39 -11.48
C LYS A 59 16.68 15.08 -10.44
N ILE A 60 16.58 13.81 -10.00
CA ILE A 60 15.64 13.38 -8.97
C ILE A 60 15.88 14.18 -7.68
N ASN A 61 17.11 14.25 -7.20
CA ASN A 61 17.45 15.00 -6.00
C ASN A 61 17.10 16.50 -6.14
N ALA A 62 17.31 17.09 -7.31
CA ALA A 62 16.95 18.49 -7.56
C ALA A 62 15.42 18.71 -7.56
N ILE A 63 14.64 17.75 -8.06
CA ILE A 63 13.17 17.81 -8.06
C ILE A 63 12.64 17.65 -6.63
N LEU A 64 13.09 16.63 -5.90
CA LEU A 64 12.64 16.34 -4.53
C LEU A 64 13.04 17.42 -3.52
N ALA A 65 14.18 18.10 -3.72
CA ALA A 65 14.57 19.23 -2.88
C ALA A 65 13.54 20.38 -2.88
N GLY A 66 12.59 20.35 -3.83
CA GLY A 66 11.46 21.28 -3.92
C GLY A 66 10.28 20.92 -3.01
N ASP A 67 10.27 19.73 -2.37
CA ASP A 67 9.20 19.38 -1.44
C ASP A 67 9.20 20.29 -0.20
N LYS A 68 7.99 20.71 0.20
CA LYS A 68 7.72 21.59 1.34
C LYS A 68 6.49 21.11 2.12
N THR A 69 6.10 19.84 1.91
CA THR A 69 4.89 19.30 2.54
C THR A 69 5.13 18.88 4.00
N ASP A 70 6.37 18.67 4.39
CA ASP A 70 6.78 18.13 5.69
C ASP A 70 6.11 16.76 6.03
N LEU A 71 5.69 16.01 4.99
CA LEU A 71 5.07 14.69 5.14
C LEU A 71 6.12 13.59 5.35
N THR A 72 7.33 13.80 4.85
CA THR A 72 8.45 12.85 4.96
C THR A 72 9.56 13.44 5.84
N SER A 73 10.43 12.57 6.36
CA SER A 73 11.51 13.00 7.28
C SER A 73 12.66 13.70 6.56
N SER A 74 12.80 13.49 5.25
CA SER A 74 13.80 14.13 4.38
C SER A 74 13.40 13.98 2.92
N THR A 75 14.00 14.77 2.04
CA THR A 75 13.81 14.72 0.59
C THR A 75 14.70 13.66 -0.10
N GLN A 76 15.12 12.63 0.60
CA GLN A 76 15.82 11.50 0.02
C GLN A 76 14.82 10.53 -0.64
N ILE A 77 15.23 9.85 -1.70
CA ILE A 77 14.36 9.00 -2.51
C ILE A 77 13.63 7.90 -1.72
N ASP A 78 14.30 7.32 -0.73
CA ASP A 78 13.73 6.31 0.15
C ASP A 78 12.61 6.88 1.02
N GLN A 79 12.82 8.06 1.60
CA GLN A 79 11.82 8.73 2.42
C GLN A 79 10.65 9.22 1.58
N GLU A 80 10.92 9.81 0.42
CA GLU A 80 9.88 10.27 -0.51
C GLU A 80 9.08 9.13 -1.14
N ALA A 81 9.61 7.90 -1.17
CA ALA A 81 8.83 6.73 -1.56
C ALA A 81 7.65 6.44 -0.63
N THR A 82 7.61 7.01 0.57
CA THR A 82 6.48 6.90 1.51
C THR A 82 5.49 8.08 1.42
N TRP A 83 5.80 9.07 0.58
CA TRP A 83 5.07 10.34 0.53
C TRP A 83 3.59 10.17 0.13
N ALA A 84 3.28 9.35 -0.87
CA ALA A 84 1.93 9.25 -1.44
C ALA A 84 0.89 8.75 -0.42
N ASP A 85 1.23 7.78 0.41
CA ASP A 85 0.36 7.31 1.50
C ASP A 85 0.14 8.41 2.55
N LYS A 86 1.21 9.11 2.92
CA LYS A 86 1.14 10.21 3.88
C LYS A 86 0.33 11.38 3.33
N PHE A 87 0.45 11.66 2.04
CA PHE A 87 -0.36 12.65 1.34
C PHE A 87 -1.85 12.26 1.33
N ARG A 88 -2.16 11.02 0.93
CA ARG A 88 -3.52 10.46 0.98
C ARG A 88 -4.15 10.61 2.37
N ASP A 89 -3.40 10.26 3.40
CA ASP A 89 -3.93 10.21 4.76
C ASP A 89 -3.81 11.54 5.53
N SER A 90 -3.14 12.55 4.96
CA SER A 90 -2.90 13.86 5.61
C SER A 90 -4.18 14.57 6.06
N ASP A 91 -5.28 14.35 5.34
CA ASP A 91 -6.58 14.95 5.65
C ASP A 91 -7.68 13.92 5.95
N ARG A 92 -7.33 12.64 6.11
CA ARG A 92 -8.29 11.52 6.28
C ARG A 92 -9.28 11.73 7.42
N ASN A 93 -8.86 12.40 8.49
CA ASN A 93 -9.69 12.67 9.67
C ASN A 93 -10.33 14.07 9.66
N THR A 94 -10.14 14.84 8.58
CA THR A 94 -10.63 16.23 8.44
C THR A 94 -11.45 16.40 7.17
N THR A 95 -10.87 16.99 6.12
CA THR A 95 -11.55 17.32 4.86
C THR A 95 -11.75 16.13 3.94
N LYS A 96 -10.88 15.14 4.01
CA LYS A 96 -10.83 13.95 3.16
C LYS A 96 -10.69 14.23 1.65
N VAL A 97 -10.21 15.39 1.28
CA VAL A 97 -10.03 15.77 -0.13
C VAL A 97 -8.95 14.90 -0.76
N HIS A 98 -7.76 14.86 -0.15
CA HIS A 98 -6.66 14.02 -0.63
C HIS A 98 -7.02 12.54 -0.56
N TYR A 99 -7.66 12.12 0.54
CA TYR A 99 -8.08 10.73 0.70
C TYR A 99 -9.01 10.27 -0.43
N TYR A 100 -10.10 11.01 -0.70
CA TYR A 100 -11.04 10.62 -1.75
C TYR A 100 -10.45 10.80 -3.16
N GLN A 101 -9.51 11.74 -3.35
CA GLN A 101 -8.88 11.97 -4.63
C GLN A 101 -7.93 10.84 -5.02
N THR A 102 -7.14 10.31 -4.08
CA THR A 102 -6.00 9.43 -4.41
C THR A 102 -6.15 7.98 -3.91
N HIS A 103 -7.21 7.68 -3.14
CA HIS A 103 -7.37 6.37 -2.51
C HIS A 103 -7.32 5.21 -3.51
N ASN A 104 -8.04 5.31 -4.63
CA ASN A 104 -8.09 4.25 -5.64
C ASN A 104 -6.80 4.13 -6.46
N TRP A 105 -5.95 5.16 -6.46
CA TRP A 105 -4.73 5.20 -7.27
C TRP A 105 -3.65 4.22 -6.80
N HIS A 106 -3.80 3.66 -5.61
CA HIS A 106 -2.82 2.78 -4.96
C HIS A 106 -2.97 1.31 -5.35
N PHE A 107 -4.03 0.90 -6.04
CA PHE A 107 -4.30 -0.51 -6.33
C PHE A 107 -5.02 -0.72 -7.66
N VAL A 108 -5.12 -1.98 -8.06
CA VAL A 108 -5.95 -2.46 -9.18
C VAL A 108 -6.59 -3.79 -8.78
N ASP A 109 -7.87 -3.78 -8.50
CA ASP A 109 -8.62 -4.92 -7.98
C ASP A 109 -8.97 -5.92 -9.09
N LEU A 110 -7.98 -6.71 -9.54
CA LEU A 110 -8.21 -7.80 -10.48
C LEU A 110 -8.85 -8.98 -9.73
N GLU A 111 -10.10 -9.28 -10.05
CA GLU A 111 -10.82 -10.40 -9.44
C GLU A 111 -10.15 -11.74 -9.74
N LEU A 112 -10.03 -12.62 -8.72
CA LEU A 112 -9.44 -13.96 -8.91
C LEU A 112 -10.17 -14.79 -9.95
N GLU A 113 -11.47 -14.57 -10.09
CA GLU A 113 -12.29 -15.19 -11.13
C GLU A 113 -12.66 -14.16 -12.20
N GLY A 114 -12.16 -14.36 -13.43
CA GLY A 114 -12.44 -13.48 -14.57
C GLY A 114 -11.73 -12.12 -14.47
N PRO A 115 -10.42 -12.07 -14.26
CA PRO A 115 -9.69 -10.81 -14.15
C PRO A 115 -9.84 -9.97 -15.41
N ASP A 116 -10.31 -8.73 -15.25
CA ASP A 116 -10.46 -7.76 -16.32
C ASP A 116 -9.89 -6.40 -15.92
N LEU A 117 -8.78 -6.02 -16.55
CA LEU A 117 -8.09 -4.77 -16.25
C LEU A 117 -8.95 -3.54 -16.55
N GLN A 118 -9.80 -3.61 -17.57
CA GLN A 118 -10.69 -2.50 -17.92
C GLN A 118 -11.67 -2.21 -16.78
N THR A 119 -12.28 -3.25 -16.23
CA THR A 119 -13.20 -3.12 -15.09
C THR A 119 -12.47 -2.74 -13.82
N ALA A 120 -11.34 -3.38 -13.53
CA ALA A 120 -10.55 -3.10 -12.32
C ALA A 120 -9.97 -1.67 -12.28
N CYS A 121 -9.81 -1.04 -13.44
CA CYS A 121 -9.40 0.37 -13.59
C CYS A 121 -10.59 1.28 -13.95
N PHE A 122 -11.77 1.03 -13.40
CA PHE A 122 -12.95 1.91 -13.53
C PHE A 122 -13.32 2.28 -14.98
N GLY A 123 -13.03 1.40 -15.94
CA GLY A 123 -13.23 1.66 -17.35
C GLY A 123 -12.08 2.41 -18.02
N ARG A 124 -10.96 2.62 -17.32
CA ARG A 124 -9.78 3.38 -17.76
C ARG A 124 -10.16 4.77 -18.27
N PRO A 125 -10.60 5.67 -17.38
CA PRO A 125 -11.00 7.01 -17.77
C PRO A 125 -9.79 7.76 -18.34
N ALA A 126 -9.94 8.31 -19.55
CA ALA A 126 -8.85 9.10 -20.12
C ALA A 126 -8.63 10.38 -19.31
N LEU A 127 -7.37 10.70 -19.04
CA LEU A 127 -7.02 12.00 -18.45
C LEU A 127 -7.52 13.14 -19.37
N PRO A 128 -8.34 14.08 -18.86
CA PRO A 128 -8.83 15.16 -19.67
C PRO A 128 -7.67 15.99 -20.28
N LYS A 129 -7.85 16.45 -21.51
CA LYS A 129 -6.81 17.22 -22.20
C LYS A 129 -6.34 18.41 -21.34
N GLU A 130 -5.05 18.62 -21.25
CA GLU A 130 -4.40 19.69 -20.49
C GLU A 130 -4.61 19.62 -18.97
N THR A 131 -5.17 18.53 -18.45
CA THR A 131 -5.26 18.28 -17.01
C THR A 131 -3.96 17.64 -16.52
N PRO A 132 -3.30 18.16 -15.49
CA PRO A 132 -2.19 17.49 -14.85
C PRO A 132 -2.62 16.12 -14.26
N ALA A 133 -1.74 15.13 -14.30
CA ALA A 133 -2.04 13.80 -13.79
C ALA A 133 -2.44 13.80 -12.30
N SER A 134 -1.89 14.74 -11.50
CA SER A 134 -2.25 14.94 -10.10
C SER A 134 -3.69 15.42 -9.86
N LEU A 135 -4.34 15.97 -10.90
CA LEU A 135 -5.74 16.41 -10.89
C LEU A 135 -6.65 15.50 -11.71
N GLY A 136 -6.17 14.32 -12.07
CA GLY A 136 -6.92 13.32 -12.83
C GLY A 136 -8.10 12.73 -12.04
N PRO A 137 -8.89 11.84 -12.67
CA PRO A 137 -10.03 11.20 -12.03
C PRO A 137 -9.66 10.53 -10.71
N ALA A 138 -10.54 10.62 -9.70
CA ALA A 138 -10.41 9.86 -8.45
C ALA A 138 -10.69 8.37 -8.68
N ASP A 139 -11.62 8.06 -9.59
CA ASP A 139 -11.90 6.70 -10.06
C ASP A 139 -10.90 6.34 -11.17
N ASP A 140 -9.70 5.99 -10.75
CA ASP A 140 -8.56 5.59 -11.55
C ASP A 140 -7.76 4.53 -10.78
N CYS A 141 -6.88 3.78 -11.44
CA CYS A 141 -6.13 2.72 -10.81
C CYS A 141 -4.61 2.96 -10.87
N VAL A 142 -3.85 2.20 -10.09
CA VAL A 142 -2.38 2.29 -10.04
C VAL A 142 -1.72 2.12 -11.42
N VAL A 143 -2.30 1.30 -12.31
CA VAL A 143 -1.75 1.08 -13.67
C VAL A 143 -1.79 2.37 -14.48
N ASP A 144 -2.96 3.01 -14.54
CA ASP A 144 -3.15 4.24 -15.31
C ASP A 144 -2.34 5.38 -14.69
N LYS A 145 -2.30 5.48 -13.37
CA LYS A 145 -1.50 6.51 -12.67
C LYS A 145 0.01 6.37 -12.89
N ILE A 146 0.55 5.17 -12.94
CA ILE A 146 1.96 4.97 -13.32
C ILE A 146 2.21 5.45 -14.75
N GLU A 147 1.31 5.16 -15.69
CA GLU A 147 1.44 5.59 -17.09
C GLU A 147 1.32 7.11 -17.21
N GLU A 148 0.35 7.74 -16.56
CA GLU A 148 0.11 9.19 -16.57
C GLU A 148 1.26 9.98 -15.94
N PHE A 149 1.71 9.60 -14.75
CA PHE A 149 2.81 10.28 -14.07
C PHE A 149 4.16 10.07 -14.78
N THR A 150 4.36 8.91 -15.42
CA THR A 150 5.54 8.71 -16.27
C THR A 150 5.53 9.70 -17.44
N ALA A 151 4.38 9.88 -18.10
CA ALA A 151 4.25 10.83 -19.19
C ALA A 151 4.47 12.30 -18.72
N GLU A 152 4.05 12.66 -17.50
CA GLU A 152 4.34 13.97 -16.92
C GLU A 152 5.85 14.19 -16.68
N LEU A 153 6.59 13.16 -16.26
CA LEU A 153 8.05 13.26 -16.13
C LEU A 153 8.76 13.39 -17.48
N GLU A 154 8.29 12.70 -18.52
CA GLU A 154 8.85 12.73 -19.88
C GLU A 154 8.62 14.06 -20.59
N LYS A 155 7.50 14.75 -20.28
CA LYS A 155 7.07 15.97 -20.97
C LYS A 155 7.86 17.20 -20.51
N SER A 156 8.59 17.85 -21.43
CA SER A 156 9.45 19.00 -21.14
C SER A 156 8.68 20.25 -20.63
N THR A 157 7.39 20.37 -20.96
CA THR A 157 6.54 21.51 -20.59
C THR A 157 5.84 21.34 -19.24
N THR A 158 5.97 20.20 -18.58
CA THR A 158 5.40 19.98 -17.25
C THR A 158 6.00 20.94 -16.24
N SER A 159 5.14 21.57 -15.42
CA SER A 159 5.60 22.48 -14.37
C SER A 159 6.46 21.74 -13.33
N MET A 160 7.34 22.46 -12.64
CA MET A 160 8.18 21.85 -11.60
C MET A 160 7.36 21.27 -10.44
N GLN A 161 6.22 21.89 -10.11
CA GLN A 161 5.31 21.40 -9.09
C GLN A 161 4.69 20.06 -9.51
N GLU A 162 4.10 19.97 -10.70
CA GLU A 162 3.49 18.73 -11.21
C GLU A 162 4.53 17.64 -11.40
N ARG A 163 5.73 18.01 -11.86
CA ARG A 163 6.84 17.07 -12.00
C ARG A 163 7.28 16.46 -10.68
N ARG A 164 7.29 17.27 -9.62
CA ARG A 164 7.58 16.76 -8.27
C ARG A 164 6.48 15.80 -7.80
N LEU A 165 5.21 16.18 -7.93
CA LEU A 165 4.09 15.30 -7.61
C LEU A 165 4.14 13.98 -8.41
N ALA A 166 4.42 14.09 -9.72
CA ALA A 166 4.57 12.91 -10.57
C ALA A 166 5.69 11.98 -10.09
N LEU A 167 6.81 12.55 -9.66
CA LEU A 167 7.91 11.78 -9.11
C LEU A 167 7.53 11.12 -7.77
N GLU A 168 6.99 11.88 -6.83
CA GLU A 168 6.57 11.40 -5.50
C GLU A 168 5.55 10.25 -5.62
N PHE A 169 4.55 10.39 -6.50
CA PHE A 169 3.60 9.31 -6.76
C PHE A 169 4.26 8.09 -7.42
N LEU A 170 5.15 8.27 -8.40
CA LEU A 170 5.83 7.14 -9.05
C LEU A 170 6.75 6.36 -8.10
N LEU A 171 7.45 7.07 -7.20
CA LEU A 171 8.30 6.44 -6.18
C LEU A 171 7.51 5.44 -5.33
N HIS A 172 6.23 5.70 -5.13
CA HIS A 172 5.32 4.87 -4.35
C HIS A 172 4.59 3.83 -5.20
N PHE A 173 3.89 4.26 -6.25
CA PHE A 173 2.98 3.41 -7.02
C PHE A 173 3.66 2.25 -7.75
N VAL A 174 4.93 2.42 -8.17
CA VAL A 174 5.69 1.29 -8.70
C VAL A 174 5.96 0.26 -7.61
N GLY A 175 6.04 0.68 -6.35
CA GLY A 175 6.05 -0.24 -5.21
C GLY A 175 4.71 -0.94 -5.05
N ASP A 176 3.61 -0.19 -5.01
CA ASP A 176 2.25 -0.68 -4.80
C ASP A 176 1.86 -1.79 -5.77
N ILE A 177 2.08 -1.57 -7.06
CA ILE A 177 1.71 -2.54 -8.10
C ILE A 177 2.45 -3.89 -7.96
N HIS A 178 3.56 -3.94 -7.18
CA HIS A 178 4.30 -5.16 -6.89
C HIS A 178 3.90 -5.82 -5.56
N GLN A 179 3.03 -5.20 -4.76
CA GLN A 179 2.40 -5.87 -3.63
C GLN A 179 1.26 -6.74 -4.18
N PRO A 180 1.32 -8.08 -4.01
CA PRO A 180 0.38 -8.97 -4.69
C PRO A 180 -1.09 -8.66 -4.43
N LEU A 181 -1.44 -8.23 -3.21
CA LEU A 181 -2.82 -7.91 -2.83
C LEU A 181 -3.25 -6.50 -3.24
N HIS A 182 -2.35 -5.66 -3.78
CA HIS A 182 -2.69 -4.42 -4.47
C HIS A 182 -3.05 -4.63 -5.95
N ALA A 183 -2.84 -5.86 -6.46
CA ALA A 183 -3.17 -6.21 -7.83
C ALA A 183 -4.23 -7.31 -7.92
N SER A 184 -4.96 -7.58 -6.84
CA SER A 184 -5.93 -8.69 -6.80
C SER A 184 -7.02 -8.50 -5.78
N ASP A 185 -8.22 -9.01 -6.08
CA ASP A 185 -9.34 -9.09 -5.15
C ASP A 185 -10.03 -10.47 -5.22
N ASP A 186 -10.56 -10.92 -4.10
CA ASP A 186 -11.41 -12.11 -3.96
C ASP A 186 -12.74 -11.71 -3.30
N HIS A 187 -13.33 -10.62 -3.76
CA HIS A 187 -14.47 -9.94 -3.13
C HIS A 187 -14.21 -9.61 -1.65
N ASP A 188 -12.95 -9.39 -1.28
CA ASP A 188 -12.47 -9.25 0.10
C ASP A 188 -11.62 -8.00 0.32
N ARG A 189 -11.64 -7.07 -0.64
CA ARG A 189 -10.86 -5.82 -0.64
C ARG A 189 -9.36 -6.11 -0.59
N GLY A 190 -8.88 -6.92 -1.52
CA GLY A 190 -7.48 -7.30 -1.57
C GLY A 190 -6.99 -8.01 -0.29
N GLY A 191 -7.80 -8.90 0.29
CA GLY A 191 -7.43 -9.63 1.52
C GLY A 191 -7.71 -8.91 2.83
N ASN A 192 -8.25 -7.68 2.82
CA ASN A 192 -8.56 -6.93 4.05
C ASN A 192 -9.67 -7.58 4.88
N LEU A 193 -10.55 -8.38 4.28
CA LEU A 193 -11.61 -9.09 4.98
C LEU A 193 -11.22 -10.51 5.41
N LYS A 194 -10.01 -10.98 5.07
CA LYS A 194 -9.50 -12.28 5.52
C LYS A 194 -8.70 -12.10 6.81
N ILE A 195 -9.24 -12.57 7.92
CA ILE A 195 -8.57 -12.52 9.23
C ILE A 195 -7.50 -13.59 9.27
N VAL A 196 -6.28 -13.23 9.61
CA VAL A 196 -5.15 -14.15 9.70
C VAL A 196 -4.54 -14.15 11.10
N THR A 197 -4.07 -15.34 11.53
CA THR A 197 -3.32 -15.52 12.77
C THR A 197 -2.11 -16.41 12.54
N ALA A 198 -0.98 -16.08 13.15
CA ALA A 198 0.19 -16.96 13.21
C ALA A 198 1.13 -16.51 14.34
N PRO A 199 2.01 -17.38 14.85
CA PRO A 199 3.07 -16.97 15.76
C PRO A 199 3.99 -15.92 15.12
N GLY A 200 4.14 -14.76 15.79
CA GLY A 200 4.98 -13.67 15.31
C GLY A 200 4.33 -12.82 14.21
N ILE A 201 3.04 -12.93 13.99
CA ILE A 201 2.23 -12.02 13.16
C ILE A 201 1.35 -11.21 14.10
N ALA A 202 1.50 -9.90 14.10
CA ALA A 202 0.69 -8.97 14.88
C ALA A 202 -0.54 -8.46 14.10
N SER A 203 -0.49 -8.52 12.77
CA SER A 203 -1.59 -8.16 11.89
C SER A 203 -2.81 -9.05 12.09
N ASN A 204 -3.99 -8.46 11.91
CA ASN A 204 -5.24 -9.17 12.03
C ASN A 204 -5.93 -9.45 10.67
N ASN A 205 -5.35 -9.04 9.55
CA ASN A 205 -5.85 -9.36 8.22
C ASN A 205 -4.71 -9.69 7.25
N LEU A 206 -5.07 -10.35 6.16
CA LEU A 206 -4.12 -10.87 5.18
C LEU A 206 -3.40 -9.73 4.46
N HIS A 207 -4.12 -8.67 4.03
CA HIS A 207 -3.56 -7.52 3.35
C HIS A 207 -2.44 -6.88 4.18
N HIS A 208 -2.75 -6.49 5.40
CA HIS A 208 -1.77 -5.86 6.29
C HIS A 208 -0.58 -6.78 6.63
N ALA A 209 -0.79 -8.10 6.67
CA ALA A 209 0.32 -9.04 6.85
C ALA A 209 1.30 -9.00 5.67
N TRP A 210 0.80 -8.87 4.43
CA TRP A 210 1.63 -8.70 3.25
C TRP A 210 2.32 -7.34 3.21
N ASP A 211 1.64 -6.28 3.64
CA ASP A 211 2.21 -4.93 3.65
C ASP A 211 3.38 -4.78 4.63
N THR A 212 3.30 -5.41 5.80
CA THR A 212 4.20 -5.10 6.91
C THR A 212 4.94 -6.31 7.47
N GLU A 213 4.23 -7.39 7.80
CA GLU A 213 4.81 -8.48 8.59
C GLU A 213 5.85 -9.29 7.80
N PHE A 214 5.60 -9.52 6.51
CA PHE A 214 6.57 -10.24 5.66
C PHE A 214 7.76 -9.38 5.29
N VAL A 215 7.59 -8.06 5.19
CA VAL A 215 8.72 -7.11 5.08
C VAL A 215 9.55 -7.12 6.35
N ALA A 216 8.93 -6.98 7.52
CA ALA A 216 9.62 -6.97 8.81
C ALA A 216 10.43 -8.26 9.09
N ARG A 217 10.04 -9.39 8.47
CA ARG A 217 10.80 -10.65 8.56
C ARG A 217 12.13 -10.62 7.79
N LEU A 218 12.34 -9.67 6.89
CA LEU A 218 13.60 -9.47 6.17
C LEU A 218 14.63 -8.72 7.02
N GLY A 219 14.17 -7.91 7.97
CA GLY A 219 14.99 -7.10 8.87
C GLY A 219 14.22 -5.90 9.38
N SER A 220 14.82 -5.14 10.28
CA SER A 220 14.23 -3.94 10.90
C SER A 220 14.91 -2.64 10.44
N ASN A 221 15.70 -2.69 9.39
CA ASN A 221 16.39 -1.51 8.85
C ASN A 221 16.38 -1.57 7.32
N ALA A 222 15.65 -0.67 6.69
CA ALA A 222 15.45 -0.63 5.24
C ALA A 222 16.77 -0.60 4.46
N THR A 223 17.77 0.16 4.91
CA THR A 223 19.08 0.21 4.25
C THR A 223 19.78 -1.15 4.24
N THR A 224 19.75 -1.85 5.37
CA THR A 224 20.37 -3.19 5.48
C THR A 224 19.61 -4.19 4.60
N VAL A 225 18.29 -4.18 4.63
CA VAL A 225 17.46 -5.07 3.77
C VAL A 225 17.72 -4.79 2.30
N ALA A 226 17.70 -3.52 1.88
CA ALA A 226 17.99 -3.13 0.50
C ALA A 226 19.36 -3.62 0.04
N GLN A 227 20.41 -3.42 0.86
CA GLN A 227 21.78 -3.90 0.54
C GLN A 227 21.83 -5.42 0.37
N GLN A 228 21.15 -6.17 1.23
CA GLN A 228 21.06 -7.63 1.14
C GLN A 228 20.36 -8.06 -0.16
N LEU A 229 19.23 -7.44 -0.50
CA LEU A 229 18.49 -7.74 -1.73
C LEU A 229 19.31 -7.38 -2.97
N ILE A 230 19.93 -6.20 -3.03
CA ILE A 230 20.81 -5.78 -4.13
C ILE A 230 21.95 -6.80 -4.36
N ALA A 231 22.54 -7.30 -3.29
CA ALA A 231 23.64 -8.27 -3.39
C ALA A 231 23.19 -9.62 -4.00
N THR A 232 21.92 -9.93 -4.02
CA THR A 232 21.36 -11.16 -4.61
C THR A 232 20.85 -10.97 -6.05
N ILE A 233 20.61 -9.74 -6.48
CA ILE A 233 20.12 -9.44 -7.83
C ILE A 233 21.24 -9.63 -8.85
N THR A 234 21.11 -10.63 -9.70
CA THR A 234 22.07 -10.87 -10.81
C THR A 234 21.82 -9.90 -11.96
N ASP A 235 22.86 -9.68 -12.79
CA ASP A 235 22.72 -8.87 -14.01
C ASP A 235 21.64 -9.43 -14.97
N ALA A 236 21.49 -10.74 -15.05
CA ALA A 236 20.45 -11.39 -15.85
C ALA A 236 19.04 -11.06 -15.32
N GLN A 237 18.84 -11.14 -14.01
CA GLN A 237 17.55 -10.76 -13.37
C GLN A 237 17.27 -9.28 -13.55
N ARG A 238 18.27 -8.42 -13.34
CA ARG A 238 18.13 -6.98 -13.56
C ARG A 238 17.71 -6.67 -15.00
N ALA A 239 18.35 -7.27 -15.98
CA ALA A 239 18.01 -7.08 -17.40
C ALA A 239 16.61 -7.60 -17.73
N GLN A 240 16.21 -8.74 -17.14
CA GLN A 240 14.87 -9.32 -17.32
C GLN A 240 13.79 -8.44 -16.70
N TRP A 241 14.02 -7.91 -15.49
CA TRP A 241 13.02 -7.13 -14.75
C TRP A 241 12.89 -5.70 -15.28
N ALA A 242 13.96 -5.10 -15.81
CA ALA A 242 13.93 -3.76 -16.41
C ALA A 242 13.19 -3.73 -17.76
N THR A 243 12.00 -4.31 -17.81
CA THR A 243 11.14 -4.44 -19.00
C THR A 243 9.66 -4.39 -18.61
N GLY A 244 8.79 -4.32 -19.61
CA GLY A 244 7.35 -4.38 -19.45
C GLY A 244 6.68 -3.04 -19.18
N THR A 245 5.39 -3.09 -18.99
CA THR A 245 4.50 -1.95 -18.71
C THR A 245 3.85 -2.11 -17.34
N ALA A 246 3.23 -1.06 -16.81
CA ALA A 246 2.44 -1.15 -15.57
C ALA A 246 1.36 -2.24 -15.66
N ALA A 247 0.70 -2.36 -16.81
CA ALA A 247 -0.31 -3.42 -17.03
C ALA A 247 0.29 -4.84 -17.01
N ASP A 248 1.53 -5.03 -17.48
CA ASP A 248 2.22 -6.32 -17.41
C ASP A 248 2.59 -6.66 -15.97
N TRP A 249 3.06 -5.66 -15.21
CA TRP A 249 3.42 -5.82 -13.80
C TRP A 249 2.18 -6.12 -12.92
N ALA A 250 1.04 -5.46 -13.19
CA ALA A 250 -0.22 -5.78 -12.52
C ALA A 250 -0.64 -7.24 -12.73
N ARG A 251 -0.57 -7.74 -13.97
CA ARG A 251 -0.88 -9.15 -14.27
C ARG A 251 0.10 -10.12 -13.62
N GLU A 252 1.37 -9.75 -13.55
CA GLU A 252 2.39 -10.55 -12.85
C GLU A 252 2.07 -10.64 -11.35
N SER A 253 1.84 -9.48 -10.70
CA SER A 253 1.49 -9.41 -9.27
C SER A 253 0.18 -10.14 -8.96
N PHE A 254 -0.83 -10.04 -9.85
CA PHE A 254 -2.05 -10.85 -9.78
C PHE A 254 -1.76 -12.35 -9.80
N GLY A 255 -0.89 -12.79 -10.71
CA GLY A 255 -0.47 -14.20 -10.77
C GLY A 255 0.22 -14.66 -9.49
N VAL A 256 1.05 -13.81 -8.90
CA VAL A 256 1.70 -14.04 -7.60
C VAL A 256 0.66 -14.10 -6.48
N ALA A 257 -0.29 -13.18 -6.42
CA ALA A 257 -1.36 -13.21 -5.43
C ALA A 257 -2.17 -14.51 -5.50
N LYS A 258 -2.58 -14.89 -6.72
CA LYS A 258 -3.35 -16.11 -6.96
C LYS A 258 -2.61 -17.37 -6.55
N ALA A 259 -1.30 -17.44 -6.81
CA ALA A 259 -0.48 -18.62 -6.51
C ALA A 259 -0.07 -18.69 -5.04
N HIS A 260 0.29 -17.58 -4.43
CA HIS A 260 0.96 -17.52 -3.13
C HIS A 260 0.09 -16.92 -2.03
N ALA A 261 -0.46 -15.71 -2.24
CA ALA A 261 -1.21 -15.04 -1.19
C ALA A 261 -2.54 -15.75 -0.89
N TYR A 262 -3.31 -16.05 -1.93
CA TYR A 262 -4.57 -16.77 -1.80
C TYR A 262 -4.40 -18.29 -1.95
N GLY A 263 -3.60 -18.72 -2.93
CA GLY A 263 -3.50 -20.14 -3.30
C GLY A 263 -2.88 -21.04 -2.23
N LEU A 264 -2.07 -20.48 -1.33
CA LEU A 264 -1.46 -21.20 -0.21
C LEU A 264 -2.17 -20.99 1.12
N LEU A 265 -3.29 -20.24 1.15
CA LEU A 265 -4.08 -20.12 2.37
C LEU A 265 -4.54 -21.51 2.82
N PRO A 266 -4.42 -21.82 4.12
CA PRO A 266 -4.98 -23.06 4.66
C PRO A 266 -6.51 -23.04 4.57
N VAL A 267 -7.13 -24.20 4.86
CA VAL A 267 -8.59 -24.23 5.05
C VAL A 267 -8.95 -23.31 6.21
N ALA A 268 -9.95 -22.45 6.01
CA ALA A 268 -10.44 -21.57 7.05
C ALA A 268 -10.95 -22.36 8.27
N ASP A 269 -10.56 -21.95 9.46
CA ASP A 269 -11.03 -22.57 10.72
C ASP A 269 -12.41 -22.04 11.15
N SER A 270 -12.77 -20.85 10.67
CA SER A 270 -14.10 -20.23 10.77
C SER A 270 -14.29 -19.24 9.61
N PRO A 271 -15.48 -18.67 9.37
CA PRO A 271 -15.70 -17.76 8.23
C PRO A 271 -14.65 -16.66 8.16
N ASN A 272 -13.91 -16.63 7.05
CA ASN A 272 -12.83 -15.67 6.75
C ASN A 272 -11.66 -15.66 7.77
N HIS A 273 -11.48 -16.69 8.56
CA HIS A 273 -10.40 -16.79 9.54
C HIS A 273 -9.42 -17.92 9.19
N TYR A 274 -8.12 -17.62 9.15
CA TYR A 274 -7.08 -18.51 8.65
C TYR A 274 -5.89 -18.54 9.61
N GLN A 275 -5.51 -19.76 10.05
CA GLN A 275 -4.29 -19.99 10.82
C GLN A 275 -3.12 -20.23 9.87
N LEU A 276 -2.30 -19.23 9.60
CA LEU A 276 -1.17 -19.34 8.68
C LEU A 276 -0.13 -20.35 9.20
N SER A 277 0.33 -21.23 8.33
CA SER A 277 1.36 -22.22 8.64
C SER A 277 2.76 -21.62 8.55
N ALA A 278 3.76 -22.27 9.16
CA ALA A 278 5.16 -21.90 8.99
C ALA A 278 5.61 -21.95 7.52
N ALA A 279 5.06 -22.89 6.73
CA ALA A 279 5.33 -22.97 5.30
C ALA A 279 4.79 -21.74 4.56
N TYR A 280 3.56 -21.30 4.86
CA TYR A 280 2.99 -20.06 4.31
C TYR A 280 3.88 -18.85 4.63
N LEU A 281 4.27 -18.69 5.89
CA LEU A 281 5.12 -17.57 6.32
C LEU A 281 6.47 -17.55 5.60
N SER A 282 7.08 -18.71 5.40
CA SER A 282 8.36 -18.83 4.66
C SER A 282 8.20 -18.49 3.19
N ASP A 283 7.15 -19.00 2.53
CA ASP A 283 6.85 -18.73 1.13
C ASP A 283 6.55 -17.23 0.91
N ALA A 284 5.65 -16.65 1.69
CA ALA A 284 5.30 -15.24 1.61
C ALA A 284 6.52 -14.33 1.82
N THR A 285 7.42 -14.66 2.76
CA THR A 285 8.67 -13.91 2.96
C THR A 285 9.56 -13.97 1.72
N THR A 286 9.69 -15.16 1.09
CA THR A 286 10.48 -15.33 -0.14
C THR A 286 9.89 -14.54 -1.32
N VAL A 287 8.58 -14.58 -1.47
CA VAL A 287 7.86 -13.81 -2.49
C VAL A 287 8.03 -12.31 -2.26
N THR A 288 7.93 -11.86 -1.01
CA THR A 288 8.17 -10.45 -0.64
C THR A 288 9.56 -9.97 -1.06
N GLN A 289 10.62 -10.77 -0.82
CA GLN A 289 11.98 -10.45 -1.27
C GLN A 289 12.05 -10.24 -2.78
N GLU A 290 11.42 -11.12 -3.54
CA GLU A 290 11.42 -11.04 -5.01
C GLU A 290 10.64 -9.82 -5.50
N GLN A 291 9.44 -9.56 -4.93
CA GLN A 291 8.62 -8.43 -5.35
C GLN A 291 9.26 -7.08 -5.02
N LEU A 292 9.86 -6.90 -3.85
CA LEU A 292 10.61 -5.69 -3.49
C LEU A 292 11.79 -5.48 -4.44
N SER A 293 12.51 -6.55 -4.78
CA SER A 293 13.64 -6.49 -5.72
C SER A 293 13.21 -6.08 -7.13
N LYS A 294 12.13 -6.68 -7.64
CA LYS A 294 11.52 -6.32 -8.93
C LYS A 294 11.05 -4.88 -8.95
N ALA A 295 10.34 -4.46 -7.91
CA ALA A 295 9.82 -3.09 -7.78
C ALA A 295 10.95 -2.06 -7.86
N GLY A 296 12.03 -2.24 -7.10
CA GLY A 296 13.18 -1.33 -7.12
C GLY A 296 13.87 -1.25 -8.48
N VAL A 297 14.10 -2.40 -9.13
CA VAL A 297 14.69 -2.44 -10.49
C VAL A 297 13.76 -1.76 -11.51
N ARG A 298 12.45 -2.02 -11.46
CA ARG A 298 11.47 -1.43 -12.37
C ARG A 298 11.27 0.06 -12.13
N LEU A 299 11.31 0.50 -10.88
CA LEU A 299 11.29 1.92 -10.54
C LEU A 299 12.50 2.65 -11.15
N ALA A 300 13.72 2.09 -10.99
CA ALA A 300 14.90 2.65 -11.64
C ALA A 300 14.77 2.66 -13.17
N PHE A 301 14.21 1.62 -13.76
CA PHE A 301 13.96 1.54 -15.22
C PHE A 301 13.02 2.65 -15.70
N VAL A 302 11.90 2.87 -15.01
CA VAL A 302 10.95 3.96 -15.33
C VAL A 302 11.64 5.32 -15.22
N LEU A 303 12.30 5.59 -14.11
CA LEU A 303 12.92 6.89 -13.82
C LEU A 303 14.09 7.19 -14.75
N ASN A 304 14.96 6.21 -15.03
CA ASN A 304 16.04 6.37 -15.99
C ASN A 304 15.50 6.71 -17.38
N ARG A 305 14.46 6.00 -17.85
CA ARG A 305 13.85 6.28 -19.15
C ARG A 305 13.18 7.65 -19.19
N ALA A 306 12.35 7.99 -18.22
CA ALA A 306 11.57 9.22 -18.21
C ALA A 306 12.45 10.48 -18.08
N LEU A 307 13.52 10.41 -17.30
CA LEU A 307 14.35 11.57 -17.00
C LEU A 307 15.65 11.63 -17.83
N HIS A 308 15.97 10.60 -18.62
CA HIS A 308 17.20 10.60 -19.44
C HIS A 308 17.24 11.81 -20.39
N PHE A 309 16.16 12.05 -21.12
CA PHE A 309 16.06 13.13 -22.13
C PHE A 309 15.34 14.39 -21.64
N ALA A 310 14.72 14.32 -20.49
CA ALA A 310 13.71 15.30 -20.08
C ALA A 310 14.23 16.72 -19.79
N TYR A 311 15.50 17.06 -19.90
CA TYR A 311 15.99 18.46 -19.81
C TYR A 311 17.41 18.63 -20.34
N PRO A 312 17.67 19.54 -21.29
CA PRO A 312 18.95 20.23 -21.33
C PRO A 312 19.07 21.09 -20.06
N GLN A 313 20.18 20.99 -19.38
CA GLN A 313 20.55 21.83 -18.24
C GLN A 313 20.66 23.30 -18.68
#